data_50d2a5c7ed068c4e747ddd72c4bb9709
#
_entry.id   50d2a5c7ed068c4e747ddd72c4bb9709
#
_cell.length_a   1.000
_cell.length_b   1.000
_cell.length_c   1.000
_cell.angle_alpha   90.00
_cell.angle_beta   90.00
_cell.angle_gamma   90.00
#
_symmetry.space_group_name_H-M   'P 1'
#
loop_
_entity.id
_entity.type
_entity.pdbx_description
1 polymer ?
#
loop_
_entity_poly.entity_id
_entity_poly.type
_entity_poly.pdbx_seq_one_letter_code
_entity_poly.pdbx_strand_id
1 'polypeptide(L)'
;MKFRVLVITVLSIFLISCNNGSEDNTSFTEIDAPAEISERAYSFAQLYKQSDTEYHLGGQDPVRAIQIDCSGLIIMCYKYALVDTKYQLLVSDMTANYMYRNASTHITKSELKKGNLIFMGESDSSEVTYIALFEKLENGRIYFIDSTQKDTNGDGINDIDGVTYRNYSEDDSRFKAFGRMRVKY
;
A
#
# COMPACT_ATOMS: atom_id res chain seq x y z
N MET A 1 12.62 -86.44 3.50
CA MET A 1 11.99 -85.45 2.55
C MET A 1 12.16 -84.06 3.11
N LYS A 2 13.05 -83.25 2.53
CA LYS A 2 13.29 -81.85 2.95
C LYS A 2 12.61 -80.92 1.97
N PHE A 3 11.54 -80.25 2.38
CA PHE A 3 10.88 -79.22 1.58
C PHE A 3 11.72 -77.89 1.68
N ARG A 4 12.22 -77.46 0.54
CA ARG A 4 12.80 -76.15 0.40
C ARG A 4 11.72 -75.12 0.03
N VAL A 5 11.45 -74.17 0.92
CA VAL A 5 10.56 -73.09 0.65
C VAL A 5 11.39 -72.01 -0.10
N LEU A 6 10.98 -71.70 -1.33
CA LEU A 6 11.56 -70.67 -2.16
C LEU A 6 10.85 -69.33 -1.80
N VAL A 7 11.56 -68.42 -1.12
CA VAL A 7 11.06 -67.09 -0.86
C VAL A 7 11.38 -66.20 -2.08
N ILE A 8 10.36 -65.83 -2.82
CA ILE A 8 10.47 -64.87 -3.92
C ILE A 8 10.28 -63.46 -3.34
N THR A 9 11.36 -62.71 -3.23
CA THR A 9 11.33 -61.30 -2.84
C THR A 9 10.98 -60.49 -4.05
N VAL A 10 9.75 -59.97 -4.10
CA VAL A 10 9.31 -58.99 -5.12
C VAL A 10 9.81 -57.63 -4.72
N LEU A 11 10.83 -57.14 -5.43
CA LEU A 11 11.37 -55.81 -5.28
C LEU A 11 10.45 -54.80 -6.05
N SER A 12 9.55 -54.18 -5.35
CA SER A 12 8.71 -53.11 -5.92
C SER A 12 9.55 -51.86 -6.10
N ILE A 13 9.92 -51.53 -7.33
CA ILE A 13 10.55 -50.29 -7.70
C ILE A 13 9.45 -49.21 -7.73
N PHE A 14 9.38 -48.38 -6.68
CA PHE A 14 8.61 -47.13 -6.73
C PHE A 14 9.35 -46.13 -7.62
N LEU A 15 8.88 -45.97 -8.84
CA LEU A 15 9.23 -44.84 -9.66
C LEU A 15 8.57 -43.59 -9.04
N ILE A 16 9.34 -42.78 -8.28
CA ILE A 16 8.95 -41.44 -7.89
C ILE A 16 9.03 -40.59 -9.17
N SER A 17 7.88 -40.44 -9.81
CA SER A 17 7.70 -39.40 -10.83
C SER A 17 7.80 -38.05 -10.14
N CYS A 18 8.96 -37.43 -10.23
CA CYS A 18 9.08 -35.98 -9.94
C CYS A 18 8.25 -35.24 -10.98
N ASN A 19 7.02 -34.92 -10.62
CA ASN A 19 6.21 -33.99 -11.37
C ASN A 19 6.89 -32.60 -11.21
N ASN A 20 7.71 -32.23 -12.19
CA ASN A 20 8.14 -30.86 -12.34
C ASN A 20 6.86 -30.01 -12.58
N GLY A 21 6.29 -29.51 -11.49
CA GLY A 21 5.30 -28.45 -11.58
C GLY A 21 5.96 -27.32 -12.34
N SER A 22 5.52 -27.08 -13.57
CA SER A 22 5.80 -25.84 -14.27
C SER A 22 5.32 -24.72 -13.34
N GLU A 23 6.25 -24.01 -12.70
CA GLU A 23 5.96 -22.70 -12.14
C GLU A 23 5.43 -21.90 -13.32
N ASP A 24 4.14 -21.59 -13.27
CA ASP A 24 3.51 -20.63 -14.18
C ASP A 24 4.20 -19.29 -13.94
N ASN A 25 5.26 -19.05 -14.69
CA ASN A 25 6.00 -17.80 -14.70
C ASN A 25 5.12 -16.79 -15.44
N THR A 26 3.97 -16.42 -14.82
CA THR A 26 3.19 -15.29 -15.29
C THR A 26 4.03 -14.04 -15.10
N SER A 27 4.73 -13.64 -16.14
CA SER A 27 5.49 -12.40 -16.16
C SER A 27 4.49 -11.24 -16.12
N PHE A 28 4.34 -10.63 -14.94
CA PHE A 28 3.57 -9.39 -14.81
C PHE A 28 4.38 -8.22 -15.35
N THR A 29 3.70 -7.33 -16.05
CA THR A 29 4.27 -6.04 -16.42
C THR A 29 3.95 -5.02 -15.34
N GLU A 30 4.97 -4.35 -14.82
CA GLU A 30 4.81 -3.28 -13.85
C GLU A 30 4.80 -1.92 -14.53
N ILE A 31 3.83 -1.09 -14.20
CA ILE A 31 3.67 0.27 -14.74
C ILE A 31 3.26 1.24 -13.64
N ASP A 32 3.37 2.53 -13.91
CA ASP A 32 2.68 3.56 -13.10
C ASP A 32 1.17 3.33 -13.18
N ALA A 33 0.48 3.47 -12.06
CA ALA A 33 -0.98 3.45 -12.06
C ALA A 33 -1.51 4.55 -12.99
N PRO A 34 -2.43 4.23 -13.91
CA PRO A 34 -3.10 5.23 -14.72
C PRO A 34 -3.69 6.37 -13.88
N ALA A 35 -3.73 7.58 -14.44
CA ALA A 35 -4.18 8.76 -13.70
C ALA A 35 -5.60 8.59 -13.14
N GLU A 36 -6.49 7.97 -13.90
CA GLU A 36 -7.86 7.66 -13.49
C GLU A 36 -7.92 6.71 -12.27
N ILE A 37 -6.96 5.80 -12.13
CA ILE A 37 -6.85 4.92 -10.95
C ILE A 37 -6.41 5.73 -9.73
N SER A 38 -5.44 6.63 -9.88
CA SER A 38 -4.98 7.49 -8.79
C SER A 38 -6.07 8.45 -8.32
N GLU A 39 -6.82 9.06 -9.24
CA GLU A 39 -7.96 9.93 -8.93
C GLU A 39 -9.10 9.14 -8.25
N ARG A 40 -9.36 7.91 -8.72
CA ARG A 40 -10.33 7.02 -8.08
C ARG A 40 -9.90 6.63 -6.67
N ALA A 41 -8.61 6.34 -6.45
CA ALA A 41 -8.07 6.07 -5.11
C ALA A 41 -8.26 7.28 -4.18
N TYR A 42 -7.99 8.50 -4.67
CA TYR A 42 -8.26 9.72 -3.91
C TYR A 42 -9.76 9.86 -3.56
N SER A 43 -10.66 9.52 -4.47
CA SER A 43 -12.10 9.56 -4.21
C SER A 43 -12.52 8.58 -3.11
N PHE A 44 -11.90 7.41 -3.04
CA PHE A 44 -12.11 6.49 -1.92
C PHE A 44 -11.58 7.05 -0.58
N ALA A 45 -10.45 7.74 -0.57
CA ALA A 45 -9.98 8.41 0.63
C ALA A 45 -10.97 9.49 1.13
N GLN A 46 -11.63 10.19 0.21
CA GLN A 46 -12.71 11.14 0.57
C GLN A 46 -13.91 10.42 1.20
N LEU A 47 -14.27 9.21 0.76
CA LEU A 47 -15.33 8.41 1.38
C LEU A 47 -14.91 7.96 2.79
N TYR A 48 -13.66 7.54 2.98
CA TYR A 48 -13.13 7.26 4.31
C TYR A 48 -13.22 8.48 5.24
N LYS A 49 -12.88 9.68 4.74
CA LYS A 49 -13.01 10.92 5.52
C LYS A 49 -14.46 11.24 5.91
N GLN A 50 -15.44 10.85 5.09
CA GLN A 50 -16.87 11.04 5.39
C GLN A 50 -17.43 10.00 6.35
N SER A 51 -16.69 8.90 6.57
CA SER A 51 -17.02 7.85 7.51
C SER A 51 -16.39 8.15 8.87
N ASP A 52 -16.92 7.54 9.91
CA ASP A 52 -16.32 7.61 11.24
C ASP A 52 -15.10 6.68 11.27
N THR A 53 -13.91 7.28 11.25
CA THR A 53 -12.62 6.56 11.18
C THR A 53 -11.75 6.94 12.36
N GLU A 54 -11.06 5.94 12.89
CA GLU A 54 -10.04 6.11 13.93
C GLU A 54 -8.67 5.74 13.39
N TYR A 55 -7.63 6.44 13.82
CA TYR A 55 -6.27 6.04 13.53
C TYR A 55 -5.89 4.83 14.40
N HIS A 56 -5.38 3.77 13.76
CA HIS A 56 -4.80 2.63 14.45
C HIS A 56 -3.61 2.09 13.67
N LEU A 57 -2.43 2.08 14.31
CA LEU A 57 -1.20 1.61 13.67
C LEU A 57 -1.36 0.16 13.20
N GLY A 58 -1.10 -0.10 11.91
CA GLY A 58 -1.33 -1.40 11.26
C GLY A 58 -2.79 -1.68 10.94
N GLY A 59 -3.71 -0.71 11.14
CA GLY A 59 -5.13 -0.87 10.84
C GLY A 59 -5.44 -0.87 9.35
N GLN A 60 -6.23 -1.83 8.92
CA GLN A 60 -6.77 -1.96 7.55
C GLN A 60 -8.21 -2.49 7.56
N ASP A 61 -8.91 -2.42 8.70
CA ASP A 61 -10.23 -3.03 8.81
C ASP A 61 -11.35 -2.05 8.38
N PRO A 62 -12.06 -2.33 7.27
CA PRO A 62 -13.15 -1.49 6.80
C PRO A 62 -14.51 -1.86 7.41
N VAL A 63 -14.62 -2.86 8.32
CA VAL A 63 -15.90 -3.55 8.54
C VAL A 63 -16.60 -3.19 9.86
N ARG A 64 -15.93 -2.69 10.90
CA ARG A 64 -16.55 -2.48 12.23
C ARG A 64 -16.38 -1.08 12.79
N ALA A 65 -15.21 -0.74 13.27
CA ALA A 65 -14.75 0.62 13.44
C ALA A 65 -13.65 0.75 12.38
N ILE A 66 -13.73 1.73 11.50
CA ILE A 66 -12.73 1.84 10.44
C ILE A 66 -11.44 2.34 11.09
N GLN A 67 -10.66 1.38 11.59
CA GLN A 67 -9.35 1.62 12.17
C GLN A 67 -8.31 1.48 11.07
N ILE A 68 -7.67 2.59 10.71
CA ILE A 68 -6.81 2.64 9.54
C ILE A 68 -5.61 3.57 9.79
N ASP A 69 -4.40 3.12 9.49
CA ASP A 69 -3.21 3.97 9.50
C ASP A 69 -2.96 4.64 8.13
N CYS A 70 -1.88 5.43 8.02
CA CYS A 70 -1.57 6.16 6.79
C CYS A 70 -1.30 5.21 5.61
N SER A 71 -0.57 4.11 5.81
CA SER A 71 -0.25 3.14 4.77
C SER A 71 -1.44 2.25 4.42
N GLY A 72 -2.21 1.84 5.43
CA GLY A 72 -3.46 1.10 5.27
C GLY A 72 -4.48 1.87 4.44
N LEU A 73 -4.62 3.18 4.67
CA LEU A 73 -5.50 4.04 3.87
C LEU A 73 -5.11 3.98 2.38
N ILE A 74 -3.82 4.15 2.05
CA ILE A 74 -3.36 4.10 0.66
C ILE A 74 -3.67 2.75 0.04
N ILE A 75 -3.34 1.65 0.74
CA ILE A 75 -3.58 0.28 0.25
C ILE A 75 -5.06 0.05 -0.02
N MET A 76 -5.93 0.40 0.93
CA MET A 76 -7.37 0.18 0.78
C MET A 76 -7.95 1.04 -0.33
N CYS A 77 -7.56 2.31 -0.45
CA CYS A 77 -8.00 3.19 -1.52
C CYS A 77 -7.61 2.65 -2.90
N TYR A 78 -6.37 2.19 -3.06
CA TYR A 78 -5.93 1.58 -4.32
C TYR A 78 -6.55 0.21 -4.57
N LYS A 79 -6.74 -0.65 -3.54
CA LYS A 79 -7.49 -1.91 -3.69
C LYS A 79 -8.89 -1.66 -4.29
N TYR A 80 -9.63 -0.70 -3.76
CA TYR A 80 -10.96 -0.35 -4.29
C TYR A 80 -10.89 0.32 -5.67
N ALA A 81 -9.88 1.16 -5.91
CA ALA A 81 -9.71 1.79 -7.21
C ALA A 81 -9.40 0.79 -8.34
N LEU A 82 -8.80 -0.35 -8.00
CA LEU A 82 -8.43 -1.40 -8.95
C LEU A 82 -9.54 -2.44 -9.19
N VAL A 83 -10.64 -2.42 -8.41
CA VAL A 83 -11.79 -3.31 -8.64
C VAL A 83 -12.33 -3.11 -10.06
N ASP A 84 -12.65 -4.21 -10.75
CA ASP A 84 -13.12 -4.25 -12.13
C ASP A 84 -12.12 -3.70 -13.17
N THR A 85 -10.83 -3.68 -12.83
CA THR A 85 -9.76 -3.36 -13.76
C THR A 85 -8.86 -4.58 -14.00
N LYS A 86 -7.98 -4.49 -15.01
CA LYS A 86 -6.94 -5.50 -15.25
C LYS A 86 -5.72 -5.36 -14.34
N TYR A 87 -5.66 -4.30 -13.52
CA TYR A 87 -4.51 -3.96 -12.71
C TYR A 87 -4.63 -4.53 -11.29
N GLN A 88 -3.48 -4.77 -10.67
CA GLN A 88 -3.37 -5.25 -9.29
C GLN A 88 -2.25 -4.49 -8.56
N LEU A 89 -2.33 -4.38 -7.24
CA LEU A 89 -1.21 -3.93 -6.42
C LEU A 89 -0.01 -4.89 -6.58
N LEU A 90 1.21 -4.36 -6.50
CA LEU A 90 2.43 -5.18 -6.53
C LEU A 90 2.46 -6.15 -5.35
N VAL A 91 2.06 -5.69 -4.18
CA VAL A 91 1.99 -6.46 -2.92
C VAL A 91 0.69 -6.08 -2.20
N SER A 92 0.10 -7.03 -1.49
CA SER A 92 -1.21 -6.86 -0.84
C SER A 92 -1.16 -6.01 0.44
N ASP A 93 0.02 -5.89 1.05
CA ASP A 93 0.26 -5.10 2.25
C ASP A 93 1.66 -4.47 2.20
N MET A 94 1.75 -3.17 2.51
CA MET A 94 2.96 -2.37 2.34
C MET A 94 3.02 -1.25 3.38
N THR A 95 4.19 -1.06 3.99
CA THR A 95 4.47 0.15 4.78
C THR A 95 4.74 1.36 3.89
N ALA A 96 4.67 2.57 4.44
CA ALA A 96 5.02 3.80 3.73
C ALA A 96 6.44 3.74 3.12
N ASN A 97 7.42 3.22 3.88
CA ASN A 97 8.79 3.08 3.40
C ASN A 97 8.92 2.01 2.29
N TYR A 98 8.15 0.92 2.36
CA TYR A 98 8.14 -0.07 1.28
C TYR A 98 7.56 0.53 -0.01
N MET A 99 6.45 1.26 0.08
CA MET A 99 5.87 1.97 -1.08
C MET A 99 6.85 2.97 -1.68
N TYR A 100 7.54 3.74 -0.84
CA TYR A 100 8.60 4.66 -1.28
C TYR A 100 9.70 3.96 -2.08
N ARG A 101 10.23 2.85 -1.57
CA ARG A 101 11.40 2.18 -2.14
C ARG A 101 11.09 1.25 -3.30
N ASN A 102 9.92 0.60 -3.30
CA ASN A 102 9.68 -0.58 -4.14
C ASN A 102 8.38 -0.50 -4.96
N ALA A 103 7.39 0.31 -4.55
CA ALA A 103 6.07 0.28 -5.17
C ALA A 103 5.63 1.64 -5.72
N SER A 104 6.57 2.57 -5.92
CA SER A 104 6.28 3.85 -6.56
C SER A 104 7.40 4.27 -7.51
N THR A 105 7.03 5.06 -8.51
CA THR A 105 7.96 5.82 -9.35
C THR A 105 8.07 7.22 -8.78
N HIS A 106 9.27 7.64 -8.41
CA HIS A 106 9.50 8.98 -7.88
C HIS A 106 9.28 10.04 -8.96
N ILE A 107 8.66 11.13 -8.56
CA ILE A 107 8.36 12.28 -9.41
C ILE A 107 8.77 13.58 -8.73
N THR A 108 8.88 14.64 -9.50
CA THR A 108 9.09 15.99 -8.99
C THR A 108 7.79 16.59 -8.45
N LYS A 109 7.91 17.64 -7.62
CA LYS A 109 6.77 18.42 -7.10
C LYS A 109 5.87 18.96 -8.22
N SER A 110 6.48 19.40 -9.33
CA SER A 110 5.74 19.96 -10.49
C SER A 110 4.94 18.92 -11.29
N GLU A 111 5.24 17.61 -11.12
CA GLU A 111 4.52 16.51 -11.77
C GLU A 111 3.35 15.99 -10.93
N LEU A 112 3.17 16.50 -9.71
CA LEU A 112 2.11 16.06 -8.82
C LEU A 112 0.72 16.21 -9.47
N LYS A 113 -0.05 15.15 -9.41
CA LYS A 113 -1.46 15.10 -9.82
C LYS A 113 -2.28 14.47 -8.70
N LYS A 114 -3.55 14.82 -8.64
CA LYS A 114 -4.49 14.28 -7.63
C LYS A 114 -4.37 12.77 -7.51
N GLY A 115 -4.27 12.27 -6.27
CA GLY A 115 -4.09 10.87 -5.95
C GLY A 115 -2.65 10.37 -6.04
N ASN A 116 -1.67 11.20 -6.44
CA ASN A 116 -0.27 10.82 -6.29
C ASN A 116 0.13 10.72 -4.82
N LEU A 117 1.21 10.00 -4.56
CA LEU A 117 1.72 9.72 -3.23
C LEU A 117 2.61 10.86 -2.75
N ILE A 118 2.45 11.23 -1.48
CA ILE A 118 3.36 12.11 -0.75
C ILE A 118 4.01 11.28 0.34
N PHE A 119 5.34 11.19 0.31
CA PHE A 119 6.12 10.50 1.32
C PHE A 119 6.68 11.51 2.32
N MET A 120 6.45 11.25 3.60
CA MET A 120 6.83 12.16 4.69
C MET A 120 7.59 11.43 5.80
N GLY A 121 8.26 12.21 6.62
CA GLY A 121 8.97 11.75 7.81
C GLY A 121 9.29 12.93 8.73
N GLU A 122 10.02 12.69 9.80
CA GLU A 122 10.46 13.73 10.72
C GLU A 122 11.35 14.76 10.01
N SER A 123 11.27 16.03 10.41
CA SER A 123 11.94 17.16 9.73
C SER A 123 13.47 16.99 9.67
N ASP A 124 14.05 16.37 10.67
CA ASP A 124 15.50 16.16 10.86
C ASP A 124 15.99 14.78 10.40
N SER A 125 15.10 13.95 9.85
CA SER A 125 15.39 12.60 9.34
C SER A 125 15.22 12.53 7.83
N SER A 126 15.98 11.66 7.18
CA SER A 126 15.76 11.27 5.78
C SER A 126 14.80 10.08 5.64
N GLU A 127 14.35 9.50 6.74
CA GLU A 127 13.52 8.31 6.74
C GLU A 127 12.08 8.65 6.35
N VAL A 128 11.47 7.76 5.54
CA VAL A 128 10.04 7.81 5.22
C VAL A 128 9.28 6.95 6.22
N THR A 129 8.50 7.60 7.06
CA THR A 129 7.68 6.95 8.07
C THR A 129 6.18 7.15 7.85
N TYR A 130 5.81 8.00 6.88
CA TYR A 130 4.45 8.44 6.68
C TYR A 130 4.11 8.63 5.19
N ILE A 131 2.82 8.49 4.84
CA ILE A 131 2.36 8.61 3.46
C ILE A 131 0.96 9.24 3.40
N ALA A 132 0.70 10.00 2.32
CA ALA A 132 -0.59 10.63 2.05
C ALA A 132 -0.92 10.62 0.56
N LEU A 133 -2.17 10.95 0.21
CA LEU A 133 -2.61 11.21 -1.16
C LEU A 133 -2.68 12.71 -1.43
N PHE A 134 -1.98 13.15 -2.47
CA PHE A 134 -1.98 14.53 -2.92
C PHE A 134 -3.37 14.94 -3.44
N GLU A 135 -3.79 16.13 -3.06
CA GLU A 135 -5.01 16.78 -3.56
C GLU A 135 -4.68 17.86 -4.57
N LYS A 136 -3.99 18.91 -4.13
CA LYS A 136 -3.63 20.09 -4.93
C LYS A 136 -2.46 20.84 -4.33
N LEU A 137 -1.81 21.64 -5.16
CA LEU A 137 -0.89 22.70 -4.76
C LEU A 137 -1.58 24.05 -5.01
N GLU A 138 -1.72 24.86 -3.98
CA GLU A 138 -2.41 26.14 -4.05
C GLU A 138 -1.81 27.12 -3.05
N ASN A 139 -1.51 28.33 -3.49
CA ASN A 139 -0.96 29.40 -2.64
C ASN A 139 0.30 28.99 -1.86
N GLY A 140 1.22 28.23 -2.50
CA GLY A 140 2.45 27.76 -1.86
C GLY A 140 2.24 26.69 -0.79
N ARG A 141 1.07 26.01 -0.80
CA ARG A 141 0.75 24.94 0.13
C ARG A 141 0.33 23.68 -0.60
N ILE A 142 0.85 22.54 -0.16
CA ILE A 142 0.45 21.22 -0.61
C ILE A 142 -0.69 20.75 0.29
N TYR A 143 -1.85 20.49 -0.33
CA TYR A 143 -3.03 19.90 0.29
C TYR A 143 -3.06 18.40 0.03
N PHE A 144 -3.43 17.64 1.06
CA PHE A 144 -3.45 16.18 1.00
C PHE A 144 -4.47 15.58 1.97
N ILE A 145 -4.77 14.31 1.76
CA ILE A 145 -5.61 13.49 2.64
C ILE A 145 -4.80 12.31 3.16
N ASP A 146 -4.89 12.04 4.45
CA ASP A 146 -4.19 10.94 5.11
C ASP A 146 -4.95 10.44 6.34
N SER A 147 -4.48 9.33 6.95
CA SER A 147 -4.93 8.90 8.27
C SER A 147 -3.85 9.21 9.29
N THR A 148 -4.22 9.93 10.35
CA THR A 148 -3.29 10.41 11.37
C THR A 148 -3.95 10.49 12.73
N GLN A 149 -3.10 10.48 13.76
CA GLN A 149 -3.48 10.77 15.14
C GLN A 149 -2.58 11.90 15.65
N LYS A 150 -3.15 12.94 16.21
CA LYS A 150 -2.38 14.08 16.67
C LYS A 150 -3.09 14.85 17.78
N ASP A 151 -2.37 15.02 18.87
CA ASP A 151 -2.65 16.01 19.91
C ASP A 151 -2.02 17.36 19.46
N THR A 152 -2.84 18.34 19.17
CA THR A 152 -2.38 19.64 18.65
C THR A 152 -2.24 20.69 19.75
N ASN A 153 -2.81 20.46 20.92
CA ASN A 153 -2.83 21.41 22.03
C ASN A 153 -2.00 20.95 23.25
N GLY A 154 -1.54 19.67 23.26
CA GLY A 154 -0.67 19.10 24.29
C GLY A 154 -1.38 18.69 25.57
N ASP A 155 -2.70 18.44 25.52
CA ASP A 155 -3.47 18.04 26.69
C ASP A 155 -3.53 16.49 26.91
N GLY A 156 -2.91 15.73 26.00
CA GLY A 156 -2.90 14.27 26.01
C GLY A 156 -4.10 13.62 25.33
N ILE A 157 -4.97 14.41 24.72
CA ILE A 157 -6.12 13.95 23.94
C ILE A 157 -5.87 14.31 22.47
N ASN A 158 -6.12 13.37 21.56
CA ASN A 158 -5.94 13.65 20.15
C ASN A 158 -7.08 14.52 19.62
N ASP A 159 -6.76 15.71 19.12
CA ASP A 159 -7.70 16.59 18.41
C ASP A 159 -7.98 16.10 17.00
N ILE A 160 -7.05 15.33 16.44
CA ILE A 160 -7.16 14.70 15.13
C ILE A 160 -6.98 13.20 15.34
N ASP A 161 -7.97 12.42 14.90
CA ASP A 161 -7.92 10.96 14.94
C ASP A 161 -8.64 10.41 13.71
N GLY A 162 -7.91 9.63 12.88
CA GLY A 162 -8.43 9.03 11.66
C GLY A 162 -8.12 9.82 10.38
N VAL A 163 -8.96 9.61 9.35
CA VAL A 163 -8.76 10.18 8.02
C VAL A 163 -9.13 11.66 7.98
N THR A 164 -8.21 12.50 7.54
CA THR A 164 -8.40 13.96 7.56
C THR A 164 -7.70 14.67 6.41
N TYR A 165 -8.16 15.90 6.11
CA TYR A 165 -7.45 16.81 5.21
C TYR A 165 -6.43 17.61 5.99
N ARG A 166 -5.22 17.69 5.44
CA ARG A 166 -4.15 18.53 5.97
C ARG A 166 -3.47 19.31 4.85
N ASN A 167 -2.67 20.28 5.24
CA ASN A 167 -1.80 20.98 4.30
C ASN A 167 -0.56 21.51 5.03
N TYR A 168 0.55 21.56 4.30
CA TYR A 168 1.80 22.14 4.73
C TYR A 168 2.34 23.11 3.68
N SER A 169 3.30 23.98 4.06
CA SER A 169 4.06 24.74 3.07
C SER A 169 4.67 23.80 2.05
N GLU A 170 4.72 24.20 0.79
CA GLU A 170 5.32 23.36 -0.26
C GLU A 170 6.81 23.06 -0.06
N ASP A 171 7.49 23.85 0.81
CA ASP A 171 8.89 23.67 1.17
C ASP A 171 9.08 23.07 2.57
N ASP A 172 8.03 22.45 3.14
CA ASP A 172 8.09 21.81 4.45
C ASP A 172 9.07 20.64 4.43
N SER A 173 10.02 20.63 5.37
CA SER A 173 11.09 19.63 5.45
C SER A 173 10.63 18.21 5.75
N ARG A 174 9.38 18.05 6.17
CA ARG A 174 8.74 16.73 6.34
C ARG A 174 8.44 16.04 5.02
N PHE A 175 8.28 16.76 3.91
CA PHE A 175 8.16 16.14 2.60
C PHE A 175 9.50 15.55 2.15
N LYS A 176 9.57 14.24 1.99
CA LYS A 176 10.78 13.50 1.61
C LYS A 176 10.81 13.18 0.11
N ALA A 177 9.67 12.83 -0.46
CA ALA A 177 9.52 12.54 -1.87
C ALA A 177 8.06 12.59 -2.31
N PHE A 178 7.87 12.58 -3.63
CA PHE A 178 6.58 12.39 -4.28
C PHE A 178 6.65 11.20 -5.23
N GLY A 179 5.52 10.53 -5.47
CA GLY A 179 5.52 9.35 -6.32
C GLY A 179 4.18 9.03 -6.96
N ARG A 180 4.26 8.20 -8.02
CA ARG A 180 3.11 7.50 -8.59
C ARG A 180 3.11 6.08 -8.08
N MET A 181 1.96 5.57 -7.65
CA MET A 181 1.85 4.16 -7.29
C MET A 181 2.15 3.29 -8.52
N ARG A 182 2.92 2.21 -8.32
CA ARG A 182 3.12 1.18 -9.35
C ARG A 182 2.13 0.05 -9.17
N VAL A 183 1.65 -0.47 -10.29
CA VAL A 183 0.70 -1.59 -10.37
C VAL A 183 1.21 -2.61 -11.37
N LYS A 184 0.69 -3.83 -11.30
CA LYS A 184 0.99 -4.92 -12.25
C LYS A 184 -0.27 -5.36 -13.01
N TYR A 185 -0.09 -5.90 -14.21
CA TYR A 185 -1.15 -6.52 -15.04
C TYR A 185 -0.61 -7.64 -15.91
#